data_26a310de616352a7a67947d4835b3daf
#
_entry.id   26a310de616352a7a67947d4835b3daf
#
_cell.length_a   1.000
_cell.length_b   1.000
_cell.length_c   1.000
_cell.angle_alpha   90.00
_cell.angle_beta   90.00
_cell.angle_gamma   90.00
#
_symmetry.space_group_name_H-M   'P 1'
#
loop_
_entity.id
_entity.type
_entity.pdbx_description
1 polymer ?
#
loop_
_entity_poly.entity_id
_entity_poly.type
_entity_poly.pdbx_seq_one_letter_code
_entity_poly.pdbx_strand_id
1 'polypeptide(L)'
;MRSVHRIRLTFTLLGALALSGCLDDDGGSGDDTSTGQVNFNGFNGLSYQTASQSGTTNAAGEFRYYPGETLDVSVGNLLLAEDVPAQEYVTLLEFFPDIRNELEIPLIDDEGLRTHTLREDQLIDRVALNNLGRFLIALNWTGSVREGEGIDIRERVIQQLNAALP
;
A
#
# COMPACT_ATOMS: atom_id res chain seq x y z
N MET A 1 -62.73 -31.61 66.07
CA MET A 1 -61.94 -30.46 66.23
C MET A 1 -60.80 -30.56 65.22
N ARG A 2 -60.72 -29.67 64.30
CA ARG A 2 -59.98 -29.86 63.02
C ARG A 2 -58.61 -29.25 63.12
N SER A 3 -57.57 -30.08 62.98
CA SER A 3 -56.17 -29.64 62.84
C SER A 3 -55.91 -29.27 61.39
N VAL A 4 -55.46 -28.02 61.22
CA VAL A 4 -55.12 -27.51 59.92
C VAL A 4 -53.61 -27.65 59.72
N HIS A 5 -53.19 -28.57 58.83
CA HIS A 5 -51.85 -28.80 58.46
C HIS A 5 -51.42 -27.68 57.47
N ARG A 6 -50.49 -26.88 57.91
CA ARG A 6 -49.79 -25.89 57.01
C ARG A 6 -48.66 -26.57 56.27
N ILE A 7 -48.89 -26.84 55.03
CA ILE A 7 -47.82 -27.28 54.09
C ILE A 7 -46.91 -26.10 53.80
N ARG A 8 -45.68 -26.22 54.23
CA ARG A 8 -44.63 -25.29 53.82
C ARG A 8 -44.06 -25.76 52.48
N LEU A 9 -44.37 -25.04 51.44
CA LEU A 9 -43.81 -25.22 50.11
C LEU A 9 -42.42 -24.57 50.10
N THR A 10 -41.36 -25.40 50.16
CA THR A 10 -39.99 -24.93 49.93
C THR A 10 -39.78 -24.81 48.45
N PHE A 11 -39.68 -23.55 48.01
CA PHE A 11 -39.29 -23.21 46.63
C PHE A 11 -37.79 -23.37 46.51
N THR A 12 -37.32 -24.45 45.87
CA THR A 12 -35.92 -24.64 45.50
C THR A 12 -35.67 -23.80 44.24
N LEU A 13 -34.99 -22.68 44.39
CA LEU A 13 -34.55 -21.82 43.29
C LEU A 13 -33.40 -22.51 42.59
N LEU A 14 -33.67 -23.16 41.46
CA LEU A 14 -32.67 -23.73 40.58
C LEU A 14 -32.05 -22.59 39.81
N GLY A 15 -30.83 -22.16 40.18
CA GLY A 15 -30.05 -21.18 39.47
C GLY A 15 -29.63 -21.69 38.10
N ALA A 16 -30.26 -21.20 37.06
CA ALA A 16 -29.78 -21.36 35.72
C ALA A 16 -28.55 -20.46 35.55
N LEU A 17 -27.34 -21.04 35.54
CA LEU A 17 -26.15 -20.37 34.99
C LEU A 17 -26.39 -20.21 33.48
N ALA A 18 -26.79 -19.03 33.07
CA ALA A 18 -26.65 -18.61 31.68
C ALA A 18 -25.16 -18.40 31.44
N LEU A 19 -24.53 -19.38 30.81
CA LEU A 19 -23.28 -19.18 30.07
C LEU A 19 -23.63 -18.27 28.91
N SER A 20 -23.54 -16.95 29.12
CA SER A 20 -23.40 -16.00 28.04
C SER A 20 -22.01 -16.25 27.44
N GLY A 21 -21.94 -17.24 26.55
CA GLY A 21 -20.86 -17.30 25.59
C GLY A 21 -20.94 -16.00 24.80
N CYS A 22 -20.00 -15.09 25.03
CA CYS A 22 -19.60 -14.13 24.01
C CYS A 22 -19.18 -14.98 22.83
N LEU A 23 -20.08 -15.17 21.88
CA LEU A 23 -19.70 -15.29 20.50
C LEU A 23 -19.20 -13.89 20.19
N ASP A 24 -17.89 -13.69 20.32
CA ASP A 24 -17.20 -12.71 19.52
C ASP A 24 -17.44 -13.17 18.08
N ASP A 25 -18.57 -12.71 17.55
CA ASP A 25 -18.76 -12.57 16.12
C ASP A 25 -17.85 -11.40 15.74
N ASP A 26 -16.54 -11.70 15.68
CA ASP A 26 -15.59 -10.96 14.87
C ASP A 26 -16.01 -11.16 13.41
N GLY A 27 -17.19 -10.68 13.09
CA GLY A 27 -17.57 -10.22 11.77
C GLY A 27 -16.76 -8.98 11.45
N GLY A 28 -15.44 -9.06 11.64
CA GLY A 28 -14.54 -8.22 10.92
C GLY A 28 -14.78 -8.55 9.46
N SER A 29 -15.49 -7.69 8.76
CA SER A 29 -15.24 -7.51 7.35
C SER A 29 -13.78 -7.09 7.31
N GLY A 30 -12.88 -8.08 7.34
CA GLY A 30 -11.47 -7.89 7.11
C GLY A 30 -11.42 -7.13 5.80
N ASP A 31 -10.93 -5.93 5.88
CA ASP A 31 -10.59 -5.17 4.69
C ASP A 31 -9.50 -6.00 4.01
N ASP A 32 -9.91 -6.85 3.05
CA ASP A 32 -9.04 -7.77 2.31
C ASP A 32 -8.04 -6.99 1.43
N THR A 33 -7.96 -5.65 1.61
CA THR A 33 -6.99 -4.83 0.92
C THR A 33 -5.58 -5.14 1.40
N SER A 34 -4.68 -5.27 0.44
CA SER A 34 -3.25 -5.34 0.67
C SER A 34 -2.66 -3.93 0.78
N THR A 35 -1.52 -3.83 1.43
CA THR A 35 -0.70 -2.61 1.44
C THR A 35 0.51 -2.83 0.55
N GLY A 36 0.71 -1.93 -0.41
CA GLY A 36 1.90 -1.85 -1.22
C GLY A 36 2.71 -0.62 -0.87
N GLN A 37 3.96 -0.57 -1.32
CA GLN A 37 4.89 0.53 -1.07
C GLN A 37 5.56 0.98 -2.36
N VAL A 38 5.51 2.28 -2.65
CA VAL A 38 6.25 2.88 -3.75
C VAL A 38 7.64 3.23 -3.28
N ASN A 39 8.63 2.56 -3.86
CA ASN A 39 10.04 2.62 -3.53
C ASN A 39 10.37 2.21 -2.08
N PHE A 40 11.51 1.54 -1.89
CA PHE A 40 11.91 0.98 -0.61
C PHE A 40 12.08 2.02 0.51
N ASN A 41 12.51 3.23 0.17
CA ASN A 41 12.67 4.34 1.14
C ASN A 41 11.42 5.21 1.27
N GLY A 42 10.35 4.88 0.54
CA GLY A 42 9.08 5.58 0.55
C GLY A 42 9.06 6.90 -0.23
N PHE A 43 7.99 7.11 -0.99
CA PHE A 43 7.67 8.40 -1.62
C PHE A 43 6.37 8.92 -1.01
N ASN A 44 6.50 9.91 -0.13
CA ASN A 44 5.37 10.59 0.49
C ASN A 44 4.78 11.64 -0.46
N GLY A 45 3.45 11.70 -0.55
CA GLY A 45 2.75 12.75 -1.29
C GLY A 45 2.46 12.43 -2.75
N LEU A 46 2.67 11.17 -3.19
CA LEU A 46 2.17 10.72 -4.49
C LEU A 46 0.68 10.41 -4.39
N SER A 47 -0.12 10.90 -5.32
CA SER A 47 -1.49 10.45 -5.47
C SER A 47 -1.51 9.10 -6.18
N TYR A 48 -2.36 8.19 -5.70
CA TYR A 48 -2.53 6.90 -6.31
C TYR A 48 -4.00 6.57 -6.53
N GLN A 49 -4.26 5.77 -7.54
CA GLN A 49 -5.57 5.23 -7.85
C GLN A 49 -5.44 3.80 -8.34
N THR A 50 -6.26 2.90 -7.79
CA THR A 50 -6.52 1.56 -8.33
C THR A 50 -7.97 1.47 -8.76
N ALA A 51 -8.42 0.30 -9.22
CA ALA A 51 -9.83 0.11 -9.57
C ALA A 51 -10.77 0.33 -8.37
N SER A 52 -10.32 0.06 -7.15
CA SER A 52 -11.13 0.09 -5.92
C SER A 52 -10.66 1.09 -4.86
N GLN A 53 -9.40 1.51 -4.90
CA GLN A 53 -8.77 2.35 -3.88
C GLN A 53 -8.20 3.62 -4.48
N SER A 54 -8.17 4.69 -3.71
CA SER A 54 -7.49 5.92 -4.08
C SER A 54 -7.02 6.66 -2.83
N GLY A 55 -5.97 7.43 -2.96
CA GLY A 55 -5.42 8.18 -1.85
C GLY A 55 -4.10 8.86 -2.18
N THR A 56 -3.37 9.18 -1.12
CA THR A 56 -2.03 9.74 -1.20
C THR A 56 -1.10 8.86 -0.38
N THR A 57 0.07 8.57 -0.91
CA THR A 57 1.08 7.78 -0.22
C THR A 57 1.57 8.50 1.04
N ASN A 58 1.82 7.74 2.09
CA ASN A 58 2.33 8.24 3.36
C ASN A 58 3.89 8.30 3.37
N ALA A 59 4.48 8.60 4.52
CA ALA A 59 5.94 8.71 4.67
C ALA A 59 6.70 7.41 4.33
N ALA A 60 6.05 6.25 4.44
CA ALA A 60 6.61 4.97 4.00
C ALA A 60 6.36 4.71 2.50
N GLY A 61 5.63 5.57 1.79
CA GLY A 61 5.24 5.37 0.40
C GLY A 61 4.09 4.38 0.22
N GLU A 62 3.31 4.11 1.28
CA GLU A 62 2.28 3.08 1.26
C GLU A 62 1.03 3.50 0.49
N PHE A 63 0.45 2.54 -0.22
CA PHE A 63 -0.84 2.60 -0.90
C PHE A 63 -1.65 1.33 -0.63
N ARG A 64 -2.98 1.39 -0.87
CA ARG A 64 -3.90 0.27 -0.67
C ARG A 64 -4.35 -0.28 -2.03
N TYR A 65 -4.50 -1.60 -2.13
CA TYR A 65 -4.95 -2.26 -3.35
C TYR A 65 -5.55 -3.64 -3.05
N TYR A 66 -6.32 -4.20 -3.99
CA TYR A 66 -6.65 -5.62 -4.00
C TYR A 66 -5.71 -6.38 -4.96
N PRO A 67 -5.33 -7.62 -4.63
CA PRO A 67 -4.50 -8.44 -5.52
C PRO A 67 -5.07 -8.52 -6.94
N GLY A 68 -4.22 -8.24 -7.94
CA GLY A 68 -4.60 -8.26 -9.36
C GLY A 68 -5.05 -6.91 -9.93
N GLU A 69 -5.15 -5.86 -9.11
CA GLU A 69 -5.37 -4.50 -9.60
C GLU A 69 -4.12 -3.89 -10.21
N THR A 70 -4.31 -2.83 -10.98
CA THR A 70 -3.25 -1.92 -11.42
C THR A 70 -3.32 -0.60 -10.65
N LEU A 71 -2.22 0.12 -10.67
CA LEU A 71 -1.99 1.36 -9.95
C LEU A 71 -1.64 2.48 -10.93
N ASP A 72 -2.40 3.56 -10.89
CA ASP A 72 -2.03 4.82 -11.50
C ASP A 72 -1.38 5.71 -10.44
N VAL A 73 -0.27 6.33 -10.79
CA VAL A 73 0.51 7.19 -9.88
C VAL A 73 0.67 8.58 -10.48
N SER A 74 0.41 9.59 -9.67
CA SER A 74 0.54 11.00 -10.08
C SER A 74 1.11 11.89 -8.98
N VAL A 75 1.59 13.08 -9.37
CA VAL A 75 1.87 14.20 -8.46
C VAL A 75 0.95 15.35 -8.82
N GLY A 76 -0.03 15.58 -7.99
CA GLY A 76 -1.10 16.51 -8.34
C GLY A 76 -1.78 16.11 -9.65
N ASN A 77 -1.79 17.02 -10.62
CA ASN A 77 -2.41 16.80 -11.93
C ASN A 77 -1.45 16.12 -12.94
N LEU A 78 -0.20 15.88 -12.59
CA LEU A 78 0.77 15.24 -13.46
C LEU A 78 0.77 13.72 -13.27
N LEU A 79 0.30 13.01 -14.30
CA LEU A 79 0.39 11.55 -14.35
C LEU A 79 1.86 11.14 -14.53
N LEU A 80 2.36 10.26 -13.67
CA LEU A 80 3.72 9.72 -13.71
C LEU A 80 3.75 8.33 -14.34
N ALA A 81 2.77 7.50 -14.01
CA ALA A 81 2.63 6.15 -14.52
C ALA A 81 1.17 5.71 -14.48
N GLU A 82 0.79 4.85 -15.42
CA GLU A 82 -0.52 4.21 -15.49
C GLU A 82 -0.37 2.70 -15.67
N ASP A 83 -1.41 1.97 -15.27
CA ASP A 83 -1.46 0.51 -15.41
C ASP A 83 -0.25 -0.23 -14.80
N VAL A 84 0.32 0.29 -13.72
CA VAL A 84 1.42 -0.38 -13.00
C VAL A 84 0.81 -1.55 -12.21
N PRO A 85 1.31 -2.79 -12.31
CA PRO A 85 0.83 -3.89 -11.46
C PRO A 85 0.92 -3.52 -9.98
N ALA A 86 -0.21 -3.52 -9.27
CA ALA A 86 -0.23 -3.24 -7.85
C ALA A 86 0.31 -4.45 -7.08
N GLN A 87 1.38 -4.25 -6.32
CA GLN A 87 2.10 -5.29 -5.59
C GLN A 87 2.71 -4.73 -4.31
N GLU A 88 3.28 -5.61 -3.50
CA GLU A 88 3.87 -5.23 -2.20
C GLU A 88 4.95 -4.17 -2.33
N TYR A 89 5.80 -4.28 -3.35
CA TYR A 89 6.84 -3.28 -3.66
C TYR A 89 6.77 -2.88 -5.13
N VAL A 90 6.65 -1.58 -5.36
CA VAL A 90 6.65 -0.97 -6.69
C VAL A 90 7.80 0.01 -6.75
N THR A 91 8.74 -0.18 -7.67
CA THR A 91 9.85 0.74 -7.91
C THR A 91 9.58 1.64 -9.10
N LEU A 92 10.43 2.64 -9.33
CA LEU A 92 10.31 3.51 -10.52
C LEU A 92 10.55 2.75 -11.84
N LEU A 93 11.15 1.55 -11.79
CA LEU A 93 11.33 0.71 -12.97
C LEU A 93 9.99 0.25 -13.52
N GLU A 94 9.05 -0.12 -12.65
CA GLU A 94 7.72 -0.56 -13.05
C GLU A 94 6.85 0.56 -13.64
N PHE A 95 7.22 1.82 -13.48
CA PHE A 95 6.50 2.95 -14.07
C PHE A 95 6.60 3.01 -15.61
N PHE A 96 7.55 2.29 -16.19
CA PHE A 96 7.79 2.27 -17.62
C PHE A 96 7.42 0.89 -18.20
N PRO A 97 6.37 0.79 -19.04
CA PRO A 97 5.92 -0.50 -19.59
C PRO A 97 6.98 -1.27 -20.36
N ASP A 98 7.87 -0.58 -21.09
CA ASP A 98 8.99 -1.19 -21.79
C ASP A 98 10.02 -1.78 -20.83
N ILE A 99 10.33 -1.08 -19.73
CA ILE A 99 11.23 -1.57 -18.69
C ILE A 99 10.61 -2.77 -17.97
N ARG A 100 9.32 -2.70 -17.59
CA ARG A 100 8.61 -3.84 -16.97
C ARG A 100 8.73 -5.12 -17.79
N ASN A 101 8.46 -5.02 -19.08
CA ASN A 101 8.53 -6.17 -19.97
C ASN A 101 9.95 -6.75 -20.05
N GLU A 102 10.98 -5.92 -19.96
CA GLU A 102 12.37 -6.38 -19.94
C GLU A 102 12.74 -7.00 -18.58
N LEU A 103 12.21 -6.51 -17.46
CA LEU A 103 12.47 -7.06 -16.13
C LEU A 103 11.94 -8.51 -15.98
N GLU A 104 10.90 -8.88 -16.69
CA GLU A 104 10.36 -10.24 -16.69
C GLU A 104 11.32 -11.27 -17.29
N ILE A 105 12.33 -10.82 -18.05
CA ILE A 105 13.30 -11.67 -18.73
C ILE A 105 14.59 -11.72 -17.92
N PRO A 106 14.83 -12.78 -17.11
CA PRO A 106 16.05 -12.86 -16.33
C PRO A 106 17.27 -13.06 -17.22
N LEU A 107 18.39 -12.49 -16.82
CA LEU A 107 19.70 -12.80 -17.41
C LEU A 107 20.34 -13.99 -16.68
N ILE A 108 21.37 -14.56 -17.30
CA ILE A 108 22.20 -15.60 -16.71
C ILE A 108 23.49 -14.92 -16.26
N ASP A 109 23.85 -15.08 -14.99
CA ASP A 109 25.10 -14.58 -14.44
C ASP A 109 26.30 -15.47 -14.83
N ASP A 110 27.50 -15.08 -14.39
CA ASP A 110 28.74 -15.81 -14.69
C ASP A 110 28.76 -17.19 -14.04
N GLU A 111 28.00 -17.44 -13.00
CA GLU A 111 27.78 -18.71 -12.33
C GLU A 111 26.75 -19.61 -13.01
N GLY A 112 26.05 -19.08 -14.04
CA GLY A 112 25.01 -19.79 -14.78
C GLY A 112 23.64 -19.76 -14.10
N LEU A 113 23.45 -18.89 -13.11
CA LEU A 113 22.19 -18.72 -12.40
C LEU A 113 21.33 -17.67 -13.08
N ARG A 114 20.02 -17.89 -13.08
CA ARG A 114 19.06 -16.88 -13.52
C ARG A 114 18.93 -15.78 -12.47
N THR A 115 19.10 -14.52 -12.89
CA THR A 115 19.00 -13.38 -11.99
C THR A 115 18.31 -12.20 -12.68
N HIS A 116 17.53 -11.43 -11.93
CA HIS A 116 16.96 -10.16 -12.37
C HIS A 116 17.90 -8.98 -12.09
N THR A 117 18.81 -9.11 -11.14
CA THR A 117 19.74 -8.02 -10.73
C THR A 117 20.55 -7.48 -11.92
N LEU A 118 21.12 -8.35 -12.75
CA LEU A 118 21.85 -7.89 -13.93
C LEU A 118 20.96 -7.15 -14.93
N ARG A 119 19.70 -7.50 -15.00
CA ARG A 119 18.74 -6.80 -15.86
C ARG A 119 18.40 -5.42 -15.27
N GLU A 120 18.18 -5.33 -13.99
CA GLU A 120 17.95 -4.06 -13.28
C GLU A 120 19.13 -3.12 -13.48
N ASP A 121 20.37 -3.60 -13.32
CA ASP A 121 21.59 -2.81 -13.56
C ASP A 121 21.67 -2.26 -14.98
N GLN A 122 21.23 -3.01 -15.98
CA GLN A 122 21.17 -2.56 -17.37
C GLN A 122 20.09 -1.49 -17.63
N LEU A 123 19.01 -1.53 -16.84
CA LEU A 123 17.86 -0.65 -17.04
C LEU A 123 17.97 0.65 -16.24
N ILE A 124 18.74 0.66 -15.14
CA ILE A 124 18.84 1.81 -14.24
C ILE A 124 19.38 3.07 -14.92
N ASP A 125 20.16 2.93 -15.96
CA ASP A 125 20.74 4.04 -16.73
C ASP A 125 19.81 4.58 -17.83
N ARG A 126 18.58 4.08 -17.95
CA ARG A 126 17.62 4.59 -18.92
C ARG A 126 17.32 6.08 -18.66
N VAL A 127 17.39 6.88 -19.74
CA VAL A 127 17.24 8.33 -19.66
C VAL A 127 15.90 8.74 -19.04
N ALA A 128 14.82 8.06 -19.42
CA ALA A 128 13.47 8.35 -18.90
C ALA A 128 13.39 8.08 -17.38
N LEU A 129 13.93 6.97 -16.92
CA LEU A 129 13.97 6.62 -15.49
C LEU A 129 14.80 7.64 -14.70
N ASN A 130 15.98 8.00 -15.20
CA ASN A 130 16.84 9.01 -14.58
C ASN A 130 16.17 10.39 -14.52
N ASN A 131 15.45 10.78 -15.57
CA ASN A 131 14.71 12.04 -15.59
C ASN A 131 13.57 12.04 -14.57
N LEU A 132 12.82 10.95 -14.46
CA LEU A 132 11.78 10.79 -13.45
C LEU A 132 12.36 10.87 -12.03
N GLY A 133 13.45 10.15 -11.76
CA GLY A 133 14.12 10.19 -10.46
C GLY A 133 14.58 11.60 -10.10
N ARG A 134 15.23 12.30 -11.02
CA ARG A 134 15.66 13.70 -10.83
C ARG A 134 14.47 14.64 -10.61
N PHE A 135 13.39 14.44 -11.34
CA PHE A 135 12.17 15.22 -11.18
C PHE A 135 11.59 15.04 -9.77
N LEU A 136 11.43 13.80 -9.31
CA LEU A 136 10.91 13.52 -7.97
C LEU A 136 11.82 14.08 -6.87
N ILE A 137 13.14 13.95 -7.01
CA ILE A 137 14.12 14.57 -6.10
C ILE A 137 13.98 16.10 -6.07
N ALA A 138 13.75 16.72 -7.21
CA ALA A 138 13.55 18.17 -7.28
C ALA A 138 12.27 18.66 -6.60
N LEU A 139 11.26 17.79 -6.47
CA LEU A 139 10.03 18.08 -5.73
C LEU A 139 10.18 17.86 -4.22
N ASN A 140 11.26 17.23 -3.77
CA ASN A 140 11.47 16.94 -2.36
C ASN A 140 11.56 18.22 -1.52
N TRP A 141 10.79 18.30 -0.46
CA TRP A 141 10.73 19.48 0.41
C TRP A 141 12.08 19.89 0.98
N THR A 142 12.93 18.95 1.32
CA THR A 142 14.25 19.24 1.93
C THR A 142 15.30 19.67 0.92
N GLY A 143 14.98 19.64 -0.39
CA GLY A 143 15.91 20.00 -1.48
C GLY A 143 17.10 19.05 -1.66
N SER A 144 17.27 18.07 -0.80
CA SER A 144 18.28 17.01 -0.89
C SER A 144 17.73 15.69 -0.38
N VAL A 145 18.10 14.61 -1.02
CA VAL A 145 17.81 13.25 -0.56
C VAL A 145 19.14 12.60 -0.23
N ARG A 146 19.27 12.09 1.00
CA ARG A 146 20.41 11.28 1.42
C ARG A 146 20.16 9.83 1.12
N GLU A 147 21.21 9.05 1.04
CA GLU A 147 21.09 7.60 0.92
C GLU A 147 20.23 7.04 2.08
N GLY A 148 19.26 6.22 1.75
CA GLY A 148 18.32 5.64 2.71
C GLY A 148 17.17 6.56 3.16
N GLU A 149 17.09 7.80 2.66
CA GLU A 149 15.96 8.69 2.91
C GLU A 149 14.92 8.59 1.80
N GLY A 150 13.64 8.70 2.15
CA GLY A 150 12.53 8.83 1.23
C GLY A 150 12.39 10.24 0.65
N ILE A 151 11.45 10.41 -0.25
CA ILE A 151 11.06 11.70 -0.83
C ILE A 151 9.79 12.19 -0.13
N ASP A 152 9.77 13.45 0.29
CA ASP A 152 8.61 14.12 0.88
C ASP A 152 8.12 15.25 -0.04
N ILE A 153 7.03 15.00 -0.76
CA ILE A 153 6.39 15.96 -1.67
C ILE A 153 5.20 16.57 -0.93
N ARG A 154 5.38 17.80 -0.46
CA ARG A 154 4.35 18.50 0.31
C ARG A 154 3.29 19.16 -0.58
N GLU A 155 2.10 19.29 -0.02
CA GLU A 155 0.94 19.91 -0.67
C GLU A 155 1.26 21.24 -1.35
N ARG A 156 2.09 22.10 -0.73
CA ARG A 156 2.50 23.37 -1.31
C ARG A 156 3.27 23.20 -2.64
N VAL A 157 4.13 22.17 -2.72
CA VAL A 157 4.90 21.86 -3.93
C VAL A 157 3.95 21.36 -5.02
N ILE A 158 2.99 20.49 -4.64
CA ILE A 158 1.96 19.98 -5.55
C ILE A 158 1.13 21.13 -6.13
N GLN A 159 0.71 22.08 -5.30
CA GLN A 159 -0.06 23.27 -5.74
C GLN A 159 0.75 24.14 -6.72
N GLN A 160 2.04 24.33 -6.45
CA GLN A 160 2.93 25.08 -7.35
C GLN A 160 3.13 24.34 -8.68
N LEU A 161 3.30 23.02 -8.63
CA LEU A 161 3.38 22.19 -9.83
C LEU A 161 2.12 22.30 -10.67
N ASN A 162 0.94 22.11 -10.06
CA ASN A 162 -0.34 22.20 -10.75
C ASN A 162 -0.59 23.58 -11.38
N ALA A 163 -0.14 24.64 -10.73
CA ALA A 163 -0.24 25.99 -11.28
C ALA A 163 0.72 26.25 -12.46
N ALA A 164 1.78 25.47 -12.59
CA ALA A 164 2.77 25.58 -13.67
C ALA A 164 2.45 24.65 -14.86
N LEU A 165 1.55 23.68 -14.68
CA LEU A 165 1.11 22.82 -15.78
C LEU A 165 0.17 23.59 -16.71
N PRO A 166 0.24 23.34 -18.04
CA PRO A 166 -0.59 24.02 -19.03
C PRO A 166 -2.07 23.66 -18.95
#